data_91366f6450cfbb3704f92d4d67d946d2
#
_entry.id   91366f6450cfbb3704f92d4d67d946d2
#
_cell.length_a   1.000
_cell.length_b   1.000
_cell.length_c   1.000
_cell.angle_alpha   90.00
_cell.angle_beta   90.00
_cell.angle_gamma   90.00
#
_symmetry.space_group_name_H-M   'P 1'
#
loop_
_entity.id
_entity.type
_entity.pdbx_description
1 polymer ?
#
loop_
_entity_poly.entity_id
_entity_poly.type
_entity_poly.pdbx_seq_one_letter_code
_entity_poly.pdbx_strand_id
1 'polypeptide(L)'
;MNTRVIISSVLFFLSFPPFNFWYLIFPSLFFFYSGILLSSKPFLSGLVFGAISFGVILFGIQSIGYEAWIPLSLLMGLLYGFYGKLFKFIAVKTNNNFFILIGIISTFDLLRAYFPFGGFPWGSTSTVLISGYRDTSFNLLPSIFKTFGPTGYSLIIQSLTLLIVLFVLENKKKYTYLKDSLVFFILIFTPLSLFLLNDSFNLLDKNNKSEQISVVIVQGNSPCPGAKNRCNNERARIYESHINLTKSISSEKDLIIWPESSTGFNNDPLIHDRVLTDIQIEVERLNSYFLIGGDRPIREANFENYGLFINNEGTIV
;
A
#
# COMPACT_ATOMS: atom_id res chain seq x y z
N MET A 1 17.20 25.67 6.73
CA MET A 1 16.33 24.51 6.39
C MET A 1 15.16 25.02 5.56
N ASN A 2 14.77 24.34 4.50
CA ASN A 2 13.73 24.84 3.59
C ASN A 2 12.33 24.59 4.19
N THR A 3 11.65 25.66 4.61
CA THR A 3 10.31 25.61 5.25
C THR A 3 9.29 24.86 4.39
N ARG A 4 9.39 24.96 3.05
CA ARG A 4 8.50 24.23 2.12
C ARG A 4 8.56 22.72 2.33
N VAL A 5 9.77 22.18 2.56
CA VAL A 5 9.97 20.74 2.76
C VAL A 5 9.35 20.26 4.08
N ILE A 6 9.44 21.06 5.14
CA ILE A 6 8.81 20.71 6.42
C ILE A 6 7.30 20.71 6.28
N ILE A 7 6.72 21.75 5.64
CA ILE A 7 5.29 21.81 5.35
C ILE A 7 4.88 20.59 4.52
N SER A 8 5.65 20.26 3.48
CA SER A 8 5.41 19.07 2.66
C SER A 8 5.38 17.80 3.48
N SER A 9 6.35 17.59 4.39
CA SER A 9 6.41 16.39 5.23
C SER A 9 5.18 16.25 6.10
N VAL A 10 4.74 17.35 6.72
CA VAL A 10 3.54 17.36 7.56
C VAL A 10 2.29 17.04 6.75
N LEU A 11 2.09 17.70 5.61
CA LEU A 11 0.96 17.44 4.73
C LEU A 11 0.97 16.01 4.18
N PHE A 12 2.17 15.46 3.92
CA PHE A 12 2.33 14.10 3.41
C PHE A 12 1.81 13.08 4.42
N PHE A 13 2.31 13.05 5.65
CA PHE A 13 1.86 12.05 6.61
C PHE A 13 0.40 12.26 7.04
N LEU A 14 -0.10 13.49 7.08
CA LEU A 14 -1.52 13.76 7.34
C LEU A 14 -2.45 13.19 6.24
N SER A 15 -1.92 12.94 5.04
CA SER A 15 -2.68 12.31 3.96
C SER A 15 -2.93 10.82 4.21
N PHE A 16 -2.14 10.18 5.06
CA PHE A 16 -2.20 8.72 5.35
C PHE A 16 -3.02 8.42 6.61
N PRO A 17 -3.44 7.15 6.80
CA PRO A 17 -4.00 6.71 8.07
C PRO A 17 -3.06 7.00 9.25
N PRO A 18 -3.60 7.32 10.44
CA PRO A 18 -5.04 7.37 10.79
C PRO A 18 -5.76 8.65 10.41
N PHE A 19 -5.05 9.68 9.91
CA PHE A 19 -5.63 11.01 9.63
C PHE A 19 -6.53 11.02 8.38
N ASN A 20 -6.08 10.38 7.28
CA ASN A 20 -6.82 10.21 6.01
C ASN A 20 -7.26 11.51 5.33
N PHE A 21 -6.55 12.63 5.50
CA PHE A 21 -6.81 13.87 4.77
C PHE A 21 -6.23 13.76 3.35
N TRP A 22 -6.75 12.83 2.55
CA TRP A 22 -6.21 12.42 1.26
C TRP A 22 -5.91 13.57 0.29
N TYR A 23 -6.72 14.65 0.30
CA TYR A 23 -6.53 15.82 -0.56
C TYR A 23 -5.25 16.61 -0.25
N LEU A 24 -4.66 16.43 0.94
CA LEU A 24 -3.40 17.08 1.31
C LEU A 24 -2.19 16.53 0.55
N ILE A 25 -2.33 15.40 -0.15
CA ILE A 25 -1.24 14.85 -0.96
C ILE A 25 -0.81 15.83 -2.06
N PHE A 26 -1.74 16.55 -2.69
CA PHE A 26 -1.45 17.49 -3.76
C PHE A 26 -0.60 18.67 -3.28
N PRO A 27 -1.01 19.47 -2.27
CA PRO A 27 -0.14 20.53 -1.74
C PRO A 27 1.16 19.97 -1.13
N SER A 28 1.15 18.76 -0.56
CA SER A 28 2.37 18.12 -0.09
C SER A 28 3.39 17.96 -1.22
N LEU A 29 3.01 17.31 -2.32
CA LEU A 29 3.87 17.10 -3.49
C LEU A 29 4.30 18.43 -4.11
N PHE A 30 3.42 19.43 -4.17
CA PHE A 30 3.76 20.77 -4.65
C PHE A 30 4.89 21.39 -3.82
N PHE A 31 4.77 21.36 -2.50
CA PHE A 31 5.82 21.88 -1.60
C PHE A 31 7.09 21.03 -1.65
N PHE A 32 6.99 19.72 -1.85
CA PHE A 32 8.14 18.83 -2.01
C PHE A 32 8.95 19.21 -3.26
N TYR A 33 8.34 19.14 -4.45
CA TYR A 33 9.04 19.42 -5.71
C TYR A 33 9.55 20.87 -5.76
N SER A 34 8.73 21.84 -5.38
CA SER A 34 9.18 23.23 -5.32
C SER A 34 10.29 23.43 -4.28
N GLY A 35 10.21 22.73 -3.16
CA GLY A 35 11.22 22.75 -2.10
C GLY A 35 12.55 22.16 -2.57
N ILE A 36 12.55 21.05 -3.30
CA ILE A 36 13.76 20.44 -3.89
C ILE A 36 14.36 21.34 -4.99
N LEU A 37 13.51 21.82 -5.92
CA LEU A 37 13.97 22.66 -7.05
C LEU A 37 14.58 23.99 -6.60
N LEU A 38 14.11 24.59 -5.53
CA LEU A 38 14.61 25.85 -4.99
C LEU A 38 15.69 25.67 -3.92
N SER A 39 15.97 24.44 -3.49
CA SER A 39 16.95 24.18 -2.42
C SER A 39 18.38 24.32 -2.88
N SER A 40 19.23 24.96 -2.05
CA SER A 40 20.69 24.90 -2.18
C SER A 40 21.29 23.58 -1.65
N LYS A 41 20.52 22.85 -0.79
CA LYS A 41 20.92 21.57 -0.17
C LYS A 41 19.87 20.49 -0.44
N PRO A 42 19.69 20.06 -1.71
CA PRO A 42 18.57 19.17 -2.11
C PRO A 42 18.64 17.82 -1.44
N PHE A 43 19.83 17.27 -1.14
CA PHE A 43 19.98 16.04 -0.37
C PHE A 43 19.36 16.17 1.03
N LEU A 44 19.75 17.23 1.76
CA LEU A 44 19.22 17.47 3.11
C LEU A 44 17.70 17.72 3.09
N SER A 45 17.22 18.41 2.06
CA SER A 45 15.78 18.63 1.88
C SER A 45 15.03 17.31 1.69
N GLY A 46 15.51 16.43 0.82
CA GLY A 46 14.91 15.10 0.63
C GLY A 46 15.01 14.24 1.89
N LEU A 47 16.17 14.23 2.56
CA LEU A 47 16.39 13.49 3.81
C LEU A 47 15.39 13.90 4.89
N VAL A 48 15.20 15.19 5.10
CA VAL A 48 14.23 15.72 6.09
C VAL A 48 12.80 15.31 5.71
N PHE A 49 12.44 15.43 4.44
CA PHE A 49 11.12 14.99 3.97
C PHE A 49 10.90 13.50 4.26
N GLY A 50 11.81 12.64 3.84
CA GLY A 50 11.68 11.19 4.01
C GLY A 50 11.66 10.79 5.48
N ALA A 51 12.59 11.31 6.30
CA ALA A 51 12.69 10.97 7.71
C ALA A 51 11.44 11.38 8.52
N ILE A 52 10.94 12.60 8.31
CA ILE A 52 9.73 13.08 9.01
C ILE A 52 8.49 12.33 8.52
N SER A 53 8.26 12.27 7.20
CA SER A 53 7.06 11.66 6.65
C SER A 53 6.95 10.18 7.01
N PHE A 54 8.03 9.43 6.80
CA PHE A 54 8.04 7.99 7.05
C PHE A 54 8.26 7.65 8.53
N GLY A 55 8.88 8.52 9.32
CA GLY A 55 8.92 8.39 10.77
C GLY A 55 7.51 8.30 11.37
N VAL A 56 6.58 9.10 10.86
CA VAL A 56 5.18 9.06 11.32
C VAL A 56 4.38 7.94 10.63
N ILE A 57 4.47 7.77 9.31
CA ILE A 57 3.72 6.74 8.58
C ILE A 57 4.08 5.34 9.08
N LEU A 58 5.34 5.09 9.41
CA LEU A 58 5.85 3.81 9.88
C LEU A 58 5.80 3.65 11.40
N PHE A 59 5.17 4.60 12.12
CA PHE A 59 5.13 4.57 13.59
C PHE A 59 4.55 3.26 14.14
N GLY A 60 3.63 2.62 13.43
CA GLY A 60 3.08 1.31 13.81
C GLY A 60 4.14 0.20 13.94
N ILE A 61 5.28 0.31 13.22
CA ILE A 61 6.37 -0.67 13.26
C ILE A 61 7.09 -0.66 14.63
N GLN A 62 6.97 0.39 15.42
CA GLN A 62 7.47 0.40 16.81
C GLN A 62 6.90 -0.73 17.68
N SER A 63 5.73 -1.27 17.31
CA SER A 63 5.15 -2.43 17.99
C SER A 63 6.01 -3.68 17.89
N ILE A 64 6.82 -3.79 16.81
CA ILE A 64 7.83 -4.83 16.60
C ILE A 64 9.08 -4.50 17.44
N GLY A 65 9.52 -3.23 17.41
CA GLY A 65 10.67 -2.70 18.15
C GLY A 65 11.14 -1.36 17.59
N TYR A 66 11.73 -0.52 18.44
CA TYR A 66 12.35 0.74 18.01
C TYR A 66 13.55 0.50 17.09
N GLU A 67 14.24 -0.63 17.26
CA GLU A 67 15.33 -1.12 16.43
C GLU A 67 14.93 -1.47 14.99
N ALA A 68 13.66 -1.68 14.74
CA ALA A 68 13.11 -1.82 13.39
C ALA A 68 12.63 -0.47 12.83
N TRP A 69 11.88 0.29 13.63
CA TRP A 69 11.26 1.54 13.21
C TRP A 69 12.26 2.66 12.90
N ILE A 70 13.24 2.89 13.79
CA ILE A 70 14.20 4.00 13.62
C ILE A 70 15.09 3.80 12.39
N PRO A 71 15.78 2.65 12.20
CA PRO A 71 16.60 2.44 11.01
C PRO A 71 15.82 2.52 9.71
N LEU A 72 14.59 1.99 9.68
CA LEU A 72 13.76 2.02 8.47
C LEU A 72 13.34 3.46 8.12
N SER A 73 12.96 4.25 9.13
CA SER A 73 12.62 5.67 8.93
C SER A 73 13.82 6.49 8.43
N LEU A 74 15.02 6.22 8.96
CA LEU A 74 16.27 6.84 8.50
C LEU A 74 16.64 6.38 7.08
N LEU A 75 16.47 5.11 6.76
CA LEU A 75 16.68 4.59 5.40
C LEU A 75 15.77 5.31 4.40
N MET A 76 14.50 5.49 4.72
CA MET A 76 13.59 6.27 3.87
C MET A 76 14.05 7.72 3.76
N GLY A 77 14.55 8.31 4.83
CA GLY A 77 15.20 9.63 4.79
C GLY A 77 16.37 9.68 3.81
N LEU A 78 17.26 8.71 3.87
CA LEU A 78 18.41 8.62 2.96
C LEU A 78 17.99 8.42 1.51
N LEU A 79 17.03 7.54 1.23
CA LEU A 79 16.50 7.30 -0.12
C LEU A 79 15.93 8.61 -0.72
N TYR A 80 15.10 9.32 0.02
CA TYR A 80 14.56 10.62 -0.42
C TYR A 80 15.65 11.71 -0.50
N GLY A 81 16.69 11.62 0.32
CA GLY A 81 17.87 12.49 0.20
C GLY A 81 18.59 12.31 -1.13
N PHE A 82 18.91 11.08 -1.51
CA PHE A 82 19.52 10.78 -2.80
C PHE A 82 18.59 11.13 -3.96
N TYR A 83 17.31 10.81 -3.84
CA TYR A 83 16.30 11.20 -4.82
C TYR A 83 16.27 12.72 -5.03
N GLY A 84 16.19 13.51 -3.97
CA GLY A 84 16.16 14.97 -4.05
C GLY A 84 17.42 15.56 -4.69
N LYS A 85 18.60 15.00 -4.36
CA LYS A 85 19.86 15.40 -4.98
C LYS A 85 19.89 15.08 -6.47
N LEU A 86 19.52 13.85 -6.85
CA LEU A 86 19.48 13.40 -8.25
C LEU A 86 18.44 14.20 -9.05
N PHE A 87 17.23 14.35 -8.51
CA PHE A 87 16.16 15.10 -9.15
C PHE A 87 16.58 16.54 -9.47
N LYS A 88 17.15 17.26 -8.48
CA LYS A 88 17.66 18.63 -8.69
C LYS A 88 18.80 18.68 -9.70
N PHE A 89 19.74 17.74 -9.63
CA PHE A 89 20.87 17.67 -10.56
C PHE A 89 20.38 17.51 -12.00
N ILE A 90 19.49 16.57 -12.25
CA ILE A 90 18.91 16.33 -13.58
C ILE A 90 18.05 17.52 -14.03
N ALA A 91 17.25 18.11 -13.13
CA ALA A 91 16.43 19.27 -13.44
C ALA A 91 17.28 20.44 -13.97
N VAL A 92 18.39 20.74 -13.31
CA VAL A 92 19.34 21.80 -13.76
C VAL A 92 19.98 21.42 -15.10
N LYS A 93 20.48 20.18 -15.23
CA LYS A 93 21.17 19.71 -16.43
C LYS A 93 20.27 19.68 -17.67
N THR A 94 18.99 19.37 -17.50
CA THR A 94 18.01 19.27 -18.58
C THR A 94 17.13 20.50 -18.71
N ASN A 95 17.48 21.58 -18.04
CA ASN A 95 16.73 22.84 -18.06
C ASN A 95 15.24 22.63 -17.68
N ASN A 96 14.98 21.82 -16.65
CA ASN A 96 13.66 21.45 -16.15
C ASN A 96 12.77 20.79 -17.23
N ASN A 97 13.33 19.92 -18.06
CA ASN A 97 12.55 19.17 -19.03
C ASN A 97 11.55 18.25 -18.31
N PHE A 98 10.27 18.45 -18.58
CA PHE A 98 9.19 17.77 -17.87
C PHE A 98 9.23 16.24 -18.02
N PHE A 99 9.40 15.73 -19.27
CA PHE A 99 9.39 14.29 -19.52
C PHE A 99 10.59 13.56 -18.90
N ILE A 100 11.76 14.20 -18.88
CA ILE A 100 12.96 13.64 -18.22
C ILE A 100 12.71 13.56 -16.71
N LEU A 101 12.12 14.59 -16.11
CA LEU A 101 11.81 14.60 -14.69
C LEU A 101 10.76 13.55 -14.31
N ILE A 102 9.75 13.32 -15.16
CA ILE A 102 8.80 12.20 -14.99
C ILE A 102 9.55 10.86 -14.99
N GLY A 103 10.52 10.68 -15.90
CA GLY A 103 11.35 9.49 -15.93
C GLY A 103 12.09 9.23 -14.60
N ILE A 104 12.60 10.28 -13.97
CA ILE A 104 13.25 10.17 -12.64
C ILE A 104 12.24 9.81 -11.54
N ILE A 105 11.05 10.41 -11.56
CA ILE A 105 9.97 10.08 -10.62
C ILE A 105 9.57 8.60 -10.76
N SER A 106 9.32 8.16 -12.00
CA SER A 106 8.94 6.78 -12.29
C SER A 106 10.01 5.78 -11.85
N THR A 107 11.28 6.05 -12.19
CA THR A 107 12.41 5.20 -11.80
C THR A 107 12.53 5.09 -10.28
N PHE A 108 12.38 6.19 -9.56
CA PHE A 108 12.45 6.18 -8.10
C PHE A 108 11.29 5.38 -7.48
N ASP A 109 10.06 5.58 -7.96
CA ASP A 109 8.90 4.83 -7.46
C ASP A 109 9.01 3.33 -7.74
N LEU A 110 9.48 2.96 -8.94
CA LEU A 110 9.72 1.55 -9.31
C LEU A 110 10.85 0.94 -8.46
N LEU A 111 11.98 1.61 -8.31
CA LEU A 111 13.06 1.14 -7.45
C LEU A 111 12.56 0.91 -6.03
N ARG A 112 11.83 1.86 -5.46
CA ARG A 112 11.28 1.74 -4.11
C ARG A 112 10.25 0.60 -3.98
N ALA A 113 9.48 0.35 -5.03
CA ALA A 113 8.43 -0.68 -5.02
C ALA A 113 8.99 -2.11 -5.15
N TYR A 114 10.15 -2.29 -5.78
CA TYR A 114 10.65 -3.63 -6.14
C TYR A 114 12.06 -3.94 -5.62
N PHE A 115 12.84 -2.96 -5.18
CA PHE A 115 14.24 -3.14 -4.78
C PHE A 115 14.55 -2.44 -3.44
N PRO A 116 15.41 -3.05 -2.57
CA PRO A 116 15.89 -4.44 -2.58
C PRO A 116 14.85 -5.41 -1.96
N PHE A 117 15.06 -6.71 -2.11
CA PHE A 117 14.29 -7.77 -1.44
C PHE A 117 12.75 -7.71 -1.61
N GLY A 118 12.28 -7.31 -2.79
CA GLY A 118 10.84 -7.11 -3.05
C GLY A 118 10.35 -5.68 -2.81
N GLY A 119 11.26 -4.79 -2.40
CA GLY A 119 10.99 -3.36 -2.24
C GLY A 119 10.20 -2.99 -0.98
N PHE A 120 9.88 -1.70 -0.90
CA PHE A 120 9.11 -1.15 0.21
C PHE A 120 8.06 -0.12 -0.31
N PRO A 121 6.92 -0.58 -0.84
CA PRO A 121 5.91 0.29 -1.46
C PRO A 121 5.04 1.09 -0.46
N TRP A 122 5.26 0.96 0.84
CA TRP A 122 4.52 1.71 1.87
C TRP A 122 4.66 3.21 1.66
N GLY A 123 3.59 3.95 1.91
CA GLY A 123 3.58 5.38 1.68
C GLY A 123 3.56 5.78 0.19
N SER A 124 2.99 4.93 -0.68
CA SER A 124 2.74 5.28 -2.08
C SER A 124 1.62 6.32 -2.19
N THR A 125 1.78 7.30 -3.08
CA THR A 125 0.75 8.32 -3.33
C THR A 125 -0.57 7.73 -3.83
N SER A 126 -0.53 6.60 -4.54
CA SER A 126 -1.74 5.89 -4.98
C SER A 126 -2.59 5.37 -3.83
N THR A 127 -1.96 4.89 -2.75
CA THR A 127 -2.65 4.32 -1.60
C THR A 127 -3.53 5.37 -0.89
N VAL A 128 -3.04 6.61 -0.81
CA VAL A 128 -3.77 7.74 -0.18
C VAL A 128 -5.10 7.99 -0.88
N LEU A 129 -5.10 8.05 -2.20
CA LEU A 129 -6.28 8.41 -2.97
C LEU A 129 -7.31 7.29 -3.01
N ILE A 130 -6.86 6.03 -3.01
CA ILE A 130 -7.76 4.87 -2.95
C ILE A 130 -8.43 4.77 -1.59
N SER A 131 -7.68 5.00 -0.50
CA SER A 131 -8.24 4.95 0.85
C SER A 131 -9.23 6.07 1.15
N GLY A 132 -9.02 7.27 0.55
CA GLY A 132 -9.91 8.42 0.71
C GLY A 132 -11.21 8.35 -0.11
N TYR A 133 -11.28 7.41 -1.06
CA TYR A 133 -12.36 7.35 -2.05
C TYR A 133 -13.55 6.46 -1.67
N ARG A 134 -13.67 6.03 -0.42
CA ARG A 134 -14.63 4.98 -0.01
C ARG A 134 -16.10 5.23 -0.34
N ASP A 135 -16.55 6.47 -0.62
CA ASP A 135 -17.99 6.81 -0.65
C ASP A 135 -18.46 7.66 -1.84
N THR A 136 -17.72 7.79 -2.90
CA THR A 136 -18.18 8.62 -4.03
C THR A 136 -18.58 7.78 -5.24
N SER A 137 -19.72 8.12 -5.84
CA SER A 137 -20.24 7.54 -7.10
C SER A 137 -19.41 7.88 -8.35
N PHE A 138 -18.23 8.49 -8.17
CA PHE A 138 -17.38 8.94 -9.27
C PHE A 138 -16.38 7.85 -9.69
N ASN A 139 -16.71 7.08 -10.70
CA ASN A 139 -15.98 5.89 -11.17
C ASN A 139 -14.64 6.18 -11.88
N LEU A 140 -14.27 7.44 -12.13
CA LEU A 140 -13.06 7.78 -12.90
C LEU A 140 -11.76 7.37 -12.19
N LEU A 141 -11.64 7.64 -10.89
CA LEU A 141 -10.43 7.32 -10.13
C LEU A 141 -10.15 5.80 -10.07
N PRO A 142 -11.13 4.94 -9.73
CA PRO A 142 -10.96 3.48 -9.85
C PRO A 142 -10.59 3.02 -11.25
N SER A 143 -11.15 3.63 -12.30
CA SER A 143 -10.83 3.28 -13.69
C SER A 143 -9.41 3.64 -14.07
N ILE A 144 -8.89 4.79 -13.64
CA ILE A 144 -7.48 5.17 -13.82
C ILE A 144 -6.59 4.15 -13.11
N PHE A 145 -6.93 3.76 -11.89
CA PHE A 145 -6.18 2.77 -11.14
C PHE A 145 -6.18 1.39 -11.80
N LYS A 146 -7.33 0.93 -12.30
CA LYS A 146 -7.47 -0.33 -13.06
C LYS A 146 -6.61 -0.31 -14.33
N THR A 147 -6.59 0.83 -15.04
CA THR A 147 -5.86 0.98 -16.30
C THR A 147 -4.34 1.02 -16.13
N PHE A 148 -3.85 1.78 -15.14
CA PHE A 148 -2.43 2.10 -14.99
C PHE A 148 -1.76 1.40 -13.81
N GLY A 149 -2.53 0.73 -12.95
CA GLY A 149 -2.05 0.13 -11.72
C GLY A 149 -1.59 1.16 -10.66
N PRO A 150 -1.13 0.70 -9.49
CA PRO A 150 -0.75 1.60 -8.39
C PRO A 150 0.42 2.52 -8.74
N THR A 151 1.45 2.01 -9.43
CA THR A 151 2.64 2.79 -9.80
C THR A 151 2.31 3.85 -10.85
N GLY A 152 1.56 3.47 -11.90
CA GLY A 152 1.14 4.41 -12.94
C GLY A 152 0.19 5.49 -12.40
N TYR A 153 -0.69 5.13 -11.48
CA TYR A 153 -1.57 6.09 -10.82
C TYR A 153 -0.78 7.11 -9.97
N SER A 154 0.21 6.63 -9.17
CA SER A 154 1.13 7.51 -8.45
C SER A 154 1.87 8.45 -9.40
N LEU A 155 2.36 7.93 -10.51
CA LEU A 155 3.08 8.70 -11.53
C LEU A 155 2.21 9.81 -12.12
N ILE A 156 0.95 9.53 -12.45
CA ILE A 156 0.02 10.53 -12.99
C ILE A 156 -0.14 11.71 -12.01
N ILE A 157 -0.37 11.42 -10.74
CA ILE A 157 -0.57 12.44 -9.71
C ILE A 157 0.68 13.29 -9.50
N GLN A 158 1.83 12.64 -9.38
CA GLN A 158 3.11 13.33 -9.19
C GLN A 158 3.46 14.18 -10.42
N SER A 159 3.18 13.68 -11.63
CA SER A 159 3.42 14.40 -12.87
C SER A 159 2.54 15.63 -13.04
N LEU A 160 1.25 15.51 -12.73
CA LEU A 160 0.33 16.66 -12.72
C LEU A 160 0.78 17.73 -11.72
N THR A 161 1.20 17.31 -10.54
CA THR A 161 1.71 18.24 -9.53
C THR A 161 3.02 18.88 -9.98
N LEU A 162 3.93 18.12 -10.59
CA LEU A 162 5.18 18.65 -11.13
C LEU A 162 4.93 19.68 -12.23
N LEU A 163 3.97 19.44 -13.15
CA LEU A 163 3.58 20.42 -14.17
C LEU A 163 3.18 21.74 -13.54
N ILE A 164 2.34 21.70 -12.49
CA ILE A 164 1.91 22.90 -11.76
C ILE A 164 3.12 23.61 -11.15
N VAL A 165 4.03 22.87 -10.52
CA VAL A 165 5.25 23.45 -9.94
C VAL A 165 6.11 24.15 -10.99
N LEU A 166 6.36 23.47 -12.11
CA LEU A 166 7.17 24.04 -13.19
C LEU A 166 6.50 25.26 -13.83
N PHE A 167 5.18 25.20 -14.02
CA PHE A 167 4.42 26.32 -14.54
C PHE A 167 4.46 27.56 -13.62
N VAL A 168 4.46 27.34 -12.30
CA VAL A 168 4.55 28.43 -11.30
C VAL A 168 5.99 28.98 -11.20
N LEU A 169 7.01 28.11 -11.23
CA LEU A 169 8.39 28.53 -11.02
C LEU A 169 9.07 29.10 -12.28
N GLU A 170 8.66 28.66 -13.48
CA GLU A 170 9.34 28.94 -14.75
C GLU A 170 8.48 29.78 -15.71
N ASN A 171 8.19 31.02 -15.34
CA ASN A 171 7.32 31.91 -16.12
C ASN A 171 7.67 32.03 -17.60
N LYS A 172 8.97 31.98 -17.97
CA LYS A 172 9.46 32.11 -19.35
C LYS A 172 9.15 30.87 -20.21
N LYS A 173 8.82 29.73 -19.62
CA LYS A 173 8.58 28.45 -20.31
C LYS A 173 7.13 28.00 -20.27
N LYS A 174 6.21 28.84 -19.87
CA LYS A 174 4.78 28.50 -19.76
C LYS A 174 4.22 27.84 -21.03
N TYR A 175 4.58 28.34 -22.19
CA TYR A 175 4.14 27.77 -23.47
C TYR A 175 4.67 26.36 -23.72
N THR A 176 5.92 26.08 -23.31
CA THR A 176 6.50 24.72 -23.40
C THR A 176 5.71 23.78 -22.49
N TYR A 177 5.46 24.15 -21.24
CA TYR A 177 4.71 23.31 -20.30
C TYR A 177 3.24 23.13 -20.70
N LEU A 178 2.62 24.08 -21.38
CA LEU A 178 1.29 23.89 -21.97
C LEU A 178 1.31 22.82 -23.08
N LYS A 179 2.34 22.81 -23.95
CA LYS A 179 2.51 21.74 -24.93
C LYS A 179 2.76 20.38 -24.26
N ASP A 180 3.68 20.35 -23.30
CA ASP A 180 4.00 19.15 -22.55
C ASP A 180 2.76 18.59 -21.82
N SER A 181 1.93 19.47 -21.26
CA SER A 181 0.68 19.07 -20.62
C SER A 181 -0.30 18.44 -21.64
N LEU A 182 -0.43 19.03 -22.81
CA LEU A 182 -1.29 18.49 -23.88
C LEU A 182 -0.84 17.09 -24.29
N VAL A 183 0.46 16.91 -24.54
CA VAL A 183 1.03 15.59 -24.89
C VAL A 183 0.81 14.60 -23.74
N PHE A 184 1.05 15.01 -22.51
CA PHE A 184 0.83 14.16 -21.33
C PHE A 184 -0.63 13.74 -21.18
N PHE A 185 -1.57 14.66 -21.36
CA PHE A 185 -3.00 14.35 -21.34
C PHE A 185 -3.39 13.36 -22.43
N ILE A 186 -2.90 13.52 -23.66
CA ILE A 186 -3.16 12.57 -24.75
C ILE A 186 -2.65 11.18 -24.37
N LEU A 187 -1.43 11.08 -23.82
CA LEU A 187 -0.83 9.80 -23.40
C LEU A 187 -1.63 9.08 -22.30
N ILE A 188 -2.31 9.84 -21.43
CA ILE A 188 -3.16 9.27 -20.36
C ILE A 188 -4.57 8.96 -20.88
N PHE A 189 -5.20 9.91 -21.56
CA PHE A 189 -6.60 9.77 -21.97
C PHE A 189 -6.81 8.72 -23.05
N THR A 190 -5.83 8.51 -23.94
CA THR A 190 -5.96 7.49 -24.99
C THR A 190 -6.12 6.08 -24.41
N PRO A 191 -5.22 5.54 -23.57
CA PRO A 191 -5.41 4.20 -23.01
C PRO A 191 -6.61 4.15 -22.05
N LEU A 192 -6.88 5.22 -21.31
CA LEU A 192 -8.03 5.28 -20.42
C LEU A 192 -9.37 5.22 -21.18
N SER A 193 -9.50 5.96 -22.28
CA SER A 193 -10.70 5.92 -23.11
C SER A 193 -10.90 4.56 -23.77
N LEU A 194 -9.83 3.93 -24.26
CA LEU A 194 -9.87 2.57 -24.81
C LEU A 194 -10.30 1.55 -23.74
N PHE A 195 -9.79 1.68 -22.50
CA PHE A 195 -10.19 0.83 -21.41
C PHE A 195 -11.68 1.01 -21.06
N LEU A 196 -12.15 2.26 -20.93
CA LEU A 196 -13.56 2.56 -20.61
C LEU A 196 -14.52 2.09 -21.71
N LEU A 197 -14.13 2.22 -22.98
CA LEU A 197 -14.91 1.69 -24.09
C LEU A 197 -15.01 0.17 -24.01
N ASN A 198 -13.87 -0.53 -23.79
CA ASN A 198 -13.85 -1.98 -23.68
C ASN A 198 -14.65 -2.47 -22.45
N ASP A 199 -14.55 -1.79 -21.31
CA ASP A 199 -15.32 -2.14 -20.10
C ASP A 199 -16.82 -1.92 -20.32
N SER A 200 -17.21 -0.87 -21.05
CA SER A 200 -18.61 -0.62 -21.42
C SER A 200 -19.16 -1.71 -22.37
N PHE A 201 -18.39 -2.16 -23.35
CA PHE A 201 -18.77 -3.28 -24.22
C PHE A 201 -18.93 -4.59 -23.44
N ASN A 202 -17.99 -4.89 -22.54
CA ASN A 202 -18.05 -6.09 -21.68
C ASN A 202 -19.23 -6.05 -20.71
N LEU A 203 -19.65 -4.88 -20.23
CA LEU A 203 -20.85 -4.74 -19.39
C LEU A 203 -22.14 -5.01 -20.17
N LEU A 204 -22.19 -4.69 -21.46
CA LEU A 204 -23.34 -5.00 -22.32
C LEU A 204 -23.45 -6.51 -22.61
N ASP A 205 -22.32 -7.22 -22.63
CA ASP A 205 -22.27 -8.68 -22.84
C ASP A 205 -22.44 -9.49 -21.54
N LYS A 206 -22.33 -8.85 -20.37
CA LYS A 206 -22.54 -9.44 -19.04
C LYS A 206 -24.03 -9.58 -18.68
N ASN A 207 -24.77 -10.39 -19.45
CA ASN A 207 -25.93 -11.12 -18.94
C ASN A 207 -25.53 -12.28 -17.98
N ASN A 208 -24.24 -12.37 -17.62
CA ASN A 208 -23.74 -13.29 -16.61
C ASN A 208 -24.13 -12.74 -15.23
N LYS A 209 -25.12 -13.38 -14.60
CA LYS A 209 -25.40 -13.22 -13.17
C LYS A 209 -24.07 -13.41 -12.43
N SER A 210 -23.49 -12.32 -11.93
CA SER A 210 -22.37 -12.44 -11.00
C SER A 210 -22.90 -13.15 -9.76
N GLU A 211 -22.44 -14.36 -9.53
CA GLU A 211 -22.69 -15.04 -8.26
C GLU A 211 -22.03 -14.21 -7.16
N GLN A 212 -22.83 -13.80 -6.19
CA GLN A 212 -22.31 -13.09 -5.02
C GLN A 212 -21.83 -14.13 -4.02
N ILE A 213 -20.57 -14.01 -3.62
CA ILE A 213 -19.97 -14.87 -2.60
C ILE A 213 -19.97 -14.09 -1.27
N SER A 214 -20.54 -14.69 -0.23
CA SER A 214 -20.53 -14.15 1.12
C SER A 214 -19.24 -14.57 1.83
N VAL A 215 -18.38 -13.59 2.19
CA VAL A 215 -17.07 -13.85 2.82
C VAL A 215 -17.03 -13.22 4.20
N VAL A 216 -16.52 -13.96 5.18
CA VAL A 216 -16.18 -13.43 6.51
C VAL A 216 -14.69 -13.56 6.75
N ILE A 217 -14.05 -12.44 7.08
CA ILE A 217 -12.65 -12.42 7.51
C ILE A 217 -12.64 -12.32 9.04
N VAL A 218 -12.04 -13.32 9.69
CA VAL A 218 -11.93 -13.40 11.14
C VAL A 218 -10.56 -12.89 11.57
N GLN A 219 -10.52 -11.77 12.30
CA GLN A 219 -9.28 -11.18 12.80
C GLN A 219 -9.24 -11.29 14.33
N GLY A 220 -8.41 -12.17 14.85
CA GLY A 220 -8.32 -12.45 16.29
C GLY A 220 -7.66 -11.35 17.12
N ASN A 221 -6.98 -10.38 16.48
CA ASN A 221 -6.35 -9.23 17.10
C ASN A 221 -5.48 -9.58 18.32
N SER A 222 -4.52 -10.48 18.14
CA SER A 222 -3.60 -10.88 19.21
C SER A 222 -2.82 -9.67 19.76
N PRO A 223 -2.72 -9.50 21.08
CA PRO A 223 -1.93 -8.45 21.69
C PRO A 223 -0.42 -8.69 21.52
N CYS A 224 -0.02 -9.87 21.04
CA CYS A 224 1.37 -10.23 20.82
C CYS A 224 1.68 -10.39 19.35
N PRO A 225 2.24 -9.37 18.66
CA PRO A 225 2.77 -9.53 17.32
C PRO A 225 3.89 -10.58 17.32
N GLY A 226 3.92 -11.43 16.27
CA GLY A 226 4.80 -12.58 16.13
C GLY A 226 6.31 -12.35 16.34
N ALA A 227 6.76 -11.08 16.24
CA ALA A 227 8.16 -10.68 16.43
C ALA A 227 8.58 -10.44 17.91
N LYS A 228 7.66 -10.44 18.88
CA LYS A 228 8.01 -10.24 20.30
C LYS A 228 8.35 -11.56 20.99
N ASN A 229 9.61 -11.73 21.40
CA ASN A 229 10.12 -12.95 22.05
C ASN A 229 9.57 -13.23 23.47
N ARG A 230 8.77 -12.36 24.09
CA ARG A 230 8.30 -12.49 25.47
C ARG A 230 6.81 -12.77 25.64
N CYS A 231 6.15 -13.28 24.63
CA CYS A 231 4.70 -13.46 24.60
C CYS A 231 4.25 -14.94 24.60
N ASN A 232 4.98 -15.84 25.23
CA ASN A 232 4.72 -17.29 25.12
C ASN A 232 3.28 -17.70 25.52
N ASN A 233 2.70 -17.07 26.54
CA ASN A 233 1.33 -17.37 26.97
C ASN A 233 0.26 -16.71 26.10
N GLU A 234 0.59 -15.63 25.40
CA GLU A 234 -0.34 -14.89 24.53
C GLU A 234 -0.40 -15.47 23.12
N ARG A 235 0.69 -16.11 22.67
CA ARG A 235 0.72 -16.83 21.39
C ARG A 235 -0.24 -18.01 21.36
N ALA A 236 -0.43 -18.71 22.47
CA ALA A 236 -1.42 -19.77 22.59
C ALA A 236 -2.86 -19.25 22.43
N ARG A 237 -3.12 -17.99 22.79
CA ARG A 237 -4.44 -17.36 22.68
C ARG A 237 -4.81 -16.91 21.26
N ILE A 238 -3.85 -16.89 20.32
CA ILE A 238 -4.13 -16.49 18.93
C ILE A 238 -5.19 -17.43 18.34
N TYR A 239 -4.98 -18.71 18.45
CA TYR A 239 -5.94 -19.73 17.99
C TYR A 239 -7.29 -19.59 18.71
N GLU A 240 -7.28 -19.49 20.05
CA GLU A 240 -8.50 -19.38 20.87
C GLU A 240 -9.33 -18.14 20.45
N SER A 241 -8.67 -17.02 20.13
CA SER A 241 -9.34 -15.81 19.69
C SER A 241 -10.03 -16.02 18.35
N HIS A 242 -9.38 -16.66 17.37
CA HIS A 242 -9.96 -16.94 16.05
C HIS A 242 -11.11 -17.93 16.12
N ILE A 243 -10.95 -19.04 16.86
CA ILE A 243 -12.02 -20.06 16.99
C ILE A 243 -13.24 -19.50 17.74
N ASN A 244 -13.03 -18.68 18.78
CA ASN A 244 -14.12 -18.08 19.54
C ASN A 244 -14.90 -17.04 18.70
N LEU A 245 -14.21 -16.24 17.89
CA LEU A 245 -14.86 -15.33 16.95
C LEU A 245 -15.65 -16.12 15.88
N THR A 246 -15.09 -17.22 15.38
CA THR A 246 -15.77 -18.10 14.42
C THR A 246 -17.05 -18.69 15.02
N LYS A 247 -17.00 -19.13 16.30
CA LYS A 247 -18.19 -19.61 17.02
C LYS A 247 -19.29 -18.56 17.15
N SER A 248 -18.97 -17.29 17.12
CA SER A 248 -19.96 -16.20 17.18
C SER A 248 -20.67 -15.93 15.86
N ILE A 249 -20.22 -16.51 14.75
CA ILE A 249 -20.87 -16.37 13.45
C ILE A 249 -22.17 -17.19 13.49
N SER A 250 -23.30 -16.53 13.24
CA SER A 250 -24.65 -17.10 13.40
C SER A 250 -25.28 -17.59 12.09
N SER A 251 -24.68 -17.28 10.94
CA SER A 251 -25.24 -17.61 9.63
C SER A 251 -24.22 -18.24 8.71
N GLU A 252 -24.68 -19.16 7.88
CA GLU A 252 -23.92 -19.77 6.79
C GLU A 252 -23.24 -18.72 5.90
N LYS A 253 -22.02 -19.01 5.48
CA LYS A 253 -21.20 -18.19 4.59
C LYS A 253 -20.55 -19.06 3.55
N ASP A 254 -20.27 -18.51 2.36
CA ASP A 254 -19.57 -19.27 1.33
C ASP A 254 -18.10 -19.50 1.72
N LEU A 255 -17.46 -18.52 2.35
CA LEU A 255 -16.03 -18.61 2.70
C LEU A 255 -15.73 -17.88 4.01
N ILE A 256 -15.00 -18.55 4.90
CA ILE A 256 -14.43 -17.98 6.12
C ILE A 256 -12.91 -17.96 6.00
N ILE A 257 -12.31 -16.80 6.24
CA ILE A 257 -10.87 -16.60 6.10
C ILE A 257 -10.27 -16.22 7.45
N TRP A 258 -9.28 -16.99 7.89
CA TRP A 258 -8.38 -16.62 8.99
C TRP A 258 -7.05 -16.14 8.41
N PRO A 259 -6.47 -15.02 8.89
CA PRO A 259 -5.25 -14.44 8.34
C PRO A 259 -4.01 -15.30 8.61
N GLU A 260 -2.87 -14.84 8.09
CA GLU A 260 -1.55 -15.41 8.36
C GLU A 260 -1.30 -15.57 9.87
N SER A 261 -0.64 -16.68 10.25
CA SER A 261 -0.29 -16.99 11.65
C SER A 261 -1.47 -17.09 12.63
N SER A 262 -2.68 -17.33 12.13
CA SER A 262 -3.91 -17.33 12.94
C SER A 262 -4.00 -18.53 13.92
N THR A 263 -3.26 -19.60 13.69
CA THR A 263 -3.20 -20.77 14.59
C THR A 263 -2.09 -20.64 15.63
N GLY A 264 -1.02 -19.88 15.33
CA GLY A 264 0.20 -19.82 16.10
C GLY A 264 0.97 -21.15 16.08
N PHE A 265 2.25 -21.12 16.49
CA PHE A 265 3.17 -22.27 16.38
C PHE A 265 2.73 -23.52 17.13
N ASN A 266 1.96 -23.38 18.21
CA ASN A 266 1.60 -24.48 19.09
C ASN A 266 0.24 -25.11 18.76
N ASN A 267 -0.47 -24.60 17.76
CA ASN A 267 -1.80 -25.04 17.37
C ASN A 267 -1.90 -25.28 15.86
N ASP A 268 -0.84 -25.83 15.28
CA ASP A 268 -0.85 -26.23 13.85
C ASP A 268 -1.88 -27.36 13.64
N PRO A 269 -2.96 -27.14 12.85
CA PRO A 269 -3.98 -28.15 12.60
C PRO A 269 -3.47 -29.35 11.81
N LEU A 270 -2.31 -29.26 11.16
CA LEU A 270 -1.69 -30.38 10.45
C LEU A 270 -0.83 -31.28 11.35
N ILE A 271 -0.61 -30.86 12.61
CA ILE A 271 0.15 -31.61 13.63
C ILE A 271 -0.75 -31.99 14.81
N HIS A 272 -1.71 -31.14 15.14
CA HIS A 272 -2.57 -31.30 16.33
C HIS A 272 -4.01 -31.65 15.92
N ASP A 273 -4.35 -32.93 15.95
CA ASP A 273 -5.69 -33.43 15.58
C ASP A 273 -6.82 -32.72 16.29
N ARG A 274 -6.64 -32.34 17.56
CA ARG A 274 -7.65 -31.57 18.32
C ARG A 274 -7.98 -30.25 17.64
N VAL A 275 -6.94 -29.52 17.16
CA VAL A 275 -7.12 -28.20 16.53
C VAL A 275 -7.86 -28.38 15.19
N LEU A 276 -7.47 -29.38 14.42
CA LEU A 276 -8.15 -29.71 13.17
C LEU A 276 -9.62 -30.07 13.43
N THR A 277 -9.89 -30.92 14.43
CA THR A 277 -11.25 -31.33 14.78
C THR A 277 -12.11 -30.15 15.23
N ASP A 278 -11.57 -29.26 16.07
CA ASP A 278 -12.29 -28.04 16.51
C ASP A 278 -12.66 -27.15 15.31
N ILE A 279 -11.78 -27.04 14.32
CA ILE A 279 -12.04 -26.29 13.08
C ILE A 279 -13.08 -26.99 12.23
N GLN A 280 -12.98 -28.31 12.04
CA GLN A 280 -13.94 -29.09 11.25
C GLN A 280 -15.35 -29.03 11.82
N ILE A 281 -15.51 -29.00 13.14
CA ILE A 281 -16.82 -28.80 13.80
C ILE A 281 -17.42 -27.45 13.37
N GLU A 282 -16.63 -26.38 13.27
CA GLU A 282 -17.14 -25.09 12.84
C GLU A 282 -17.40 -25.03 11.32
N VAL A 283 -16.59 -25.74 10.52
CA VAL A 283 -16.83 -25.91 9.07
C VAL A 283 -18.21 -26.57 8.84
N GLU A 284 -18.49 -27.68 9.50
CA GLU A 284 -19.76 -28.40 9.40
C GLU A 284 -20.92 -27.56 9.93
N ARG A 285 -20.75 -26.91 11.10
CA ARG A 285 -21.78 -26.06 11.72
C ARG A 285 -22.21 -24.90 10.82
N LEU A 286 -21.26 -24.31 10.08
CA LEU A 286 -21.49 -23.16 9.21
C LEU A 286 -21.72 -23.57 7.76
N ASN A 287 -21.55 -24.84 7.41
CA ASN A 287 -21.59 -25.34 6.02
C ASN A 287 -20.77 -24.46 5.07
N SER A 288 -19.56 -24.05 5.47
CA SER A 288 -18.75 -23.03 4.84
C SER A 288 -17.39 -23.58 4.46
N TYR A 289 -16.79 -23.04 3.38
CA TYR A 289 -15.38 -23.25 3.09
C TYR A 289 -14.52 -22.42 4.04
N PHE A 290 -13.36 -22.96 4.43
CA PHE A 290 -12.39 -22.25 5.29
C PHE A 290 -11.03 -22.12 4.60
N LEU A 291 -10.45 -20.93 4.69
CA LEU A 291 -9.05 -20.68 4.35
C LEU A 291 -8.33 -20.17 5.60
N ILE A 292 -7.37 -20.94 6.09
CA ILE A 292 -6.68 -20.70 7.36
C ILE A 292 -5.21 -20.48 7.12
N GLY A 293 -4.67 -19.34 7.55
CA GLY A 293 -3.22 -19.09 7.58
C GLY A 293 -2.58 -19.72 8.82
N GLY A 294 -1.65 -20.61 8.61
CA GLY A 294 -0.93 -21.32 9.67
C GLY A 294 0.58 -21.21 9.58
N ASP A 295 1.24 -21.47 10.71
CA ASP A 295 2.70 -21.52 10.83
C ASP A 295 3.12 -22.90 11.32
N ARG A 296 4.09 -23.51 10.68
CA ARG A 296 4.66 -24.80 11.07
C ARG A 296 6.16 -24.70 11.29
N PRO A 297 6.69 -25.12 12.45
CA PRO A 297 8.11 -25.25 12.64
C PRO A 297 8.66 -26.42 11.80
N ILE A 298 9.70 -26.18 10.98
CA ILE A 298 10.32 -27.22 10.15
C ILE A 298 11.60 -27.76 10.80
N ARG A 299 12.44 -26.91 11.38
CA ARG A 299 13.71 -27.19 12.09
C ARG A 299 14.06 -26.02 13.00
N GLU A 300 15.10 -26.20 13.87
CA GLU A 300 15.49 -25.33 14.99
C GLU A 300 15.44 -23.79 14.84
N ALA A 301 15.25 -23.23 13.65
CA ALA A 301 15.07 -21.78 13.43
C ALA A 301 14.21 -21.44 12.22
N ASN A 302 13.68 -22.43 11.51
CA ASN A 302 12.89 -22.22 10.30
C ASN A 302 11.45 -22.62 10.54
N PHE A 303 10.54 -21.83 9.98
CA PHE A 303 9.12 -22.14 9.95
C PHE A 303 8.58 -21.95 8.53
N GLU A 304 7.50 -22.64 8.26
CA GLU A 304 6.76 -22.58 7.00
C GLU A 304 5.44 -21.86 7.23
N ASN A 305 5.18 -20.82 6.44
CA ASN A 305 3.86 -20.22 6.34
C ASN A 305 3.05 -20.96 5.29
N TYR A 306 1.85 -21.36 5.61
CA TYR A 306 0.97 -22.05 4.69
C TYR A 306 -0.47 -21.55 4.75
N GLY A 307 -1.22 -21.76 3.67
CA GLY A 307 -2.68 -21.63 3.64
C GLY A 307 -3.33 -23.01 3.63
N LEU A 308 -4.15 -23.31 4.62
CA LEU A 308 -4.95 -24.53 4.68
C LEU A 308 -6.35 -24.24 4.15
N PHE A 309 -6.73 -24.93 3.07
CA PHE A 309 -8.08 -24.84 2.53
C PHE A 309 -8.88 -26.08 2.91
N ILE A 310 -10.04 -25.88 3.53
CA ILE A 310 -10.94 -26.92 4.00
C ILE A 310 -12.30 -26.71 3.31
N ASN A 311 -12.83 -27.74 2.67
CA ASN A 311 -14.14 -27.66 2.05
C ASN A 311 -15.26 -27.73 3.11
N ASN A 312 -16.50 -27.47 2.71
CA ASN A 312 -17.67 -27.48 3.60
C ASN A 312 -17.99 -28.85 4.20
N GLU A 313 -17.36 -29.93 3.72
CA GLU A 313 -17.43 -31.28 4.27
C GLU A 313 -16.34 -31.57 5.31
N GLY A 314 -15.52 -30.57 5.66
CA GLY A 314 -14.40 -30.71 6.60
C GLY A 314 -13.15 -31.38 6.03
N THR A 315 -13.08 -31.59 4.71
CA THR A 315 -11.92 -32.21 4.06
C THR A 315 -10.88 -31.16 3.65
N ILE A 316 -9.61 -31.43 3.91
CA ILE A 316 -8.49 -30.60 3.41
C ILE A 316 -8.35 -30.84 1.91
N VAL A 317 -8.29 -29.75 1.12
CA VAL A 317 -8.26 -29.80 -0.35
C VAL A 317 -6.90 -29.35 -0.89
#